data_71c6081781c25b57a453374f8eeea857
#
_entry.id   71c6081781c25b57a453374f8eeea857
#
_cell.length_a   1.000
_cell.length_b   1.000
_cell.length_c   1.000
_cell.angle_alpha   90.00
_cell.angle_beta   90.00
_cell.angle_gamma   90.00
#
_symmetry.space_group_name_H-M   'P 1'
#
loop_
_entity.id
_entity.type
_entity.pdbx_description
1 polymer ?
#
loop_
_entity_poly.entity_id
_entity_poly.type
_entity_poly.pdbx_seq_one_letter_code
_entity_poly.pdbx_strand_id
1 'polypeptide(L)'
;MKVIKIAPLIPSEIKVLEKEGNRVKISLAPFEFGYAVTLAHPIRRLLLLSSVGYAPIGLKIEGVHHEFDSLRGVTEDVSLFIMNLKNIRFIAKALVGQDSSLENQSVVVDYSFKGPMELRARDLNSEHIEIVNPEMPLATINEDAQLNFSLIIYKGMGYVPSENTRELMPEGYMPLDGSFTPIKKVVYEIENVLVEGDPNYEKIIFDIETDGQIDPYKAFLSAVKVMSKQLGVFGERPIANTEYSGDYAQRDDAKDLSAKIESMNLSARCFNCLDKIGIKYVGELVLMSEEELKGVKNMGKKSYDEIAEKLNDLGYPVGTELSPEQRESLKKRLEKLEDKGGND
;
A
#
# COMPACT_ATOMS: atom_id res chain seq x y z
N MET A 1 9.68 19.74 -40.74
CA MET A 1 9.68 21.14 -40.21
C MET A 1 9.82 21.03 -38.70
N LYS A 2 10.90 21.55 -38.06
CA LYS A 2 11.02 21.50 -36.60
C LYS A 2 9.96 22.45 -36.01
N VAL A 3 8.95 21.89 -35.38
CA VAL A 3 7.96 22.68 -34.63
C VAL A 3 8.58 23.11 -33.31
N ILE A 4 8.49 24.39 -32.98
CA ILE A 4 8.93 24.90 -31.67
C ILE A 4 7.92 24.39 -30.64
N LYS A 5 8.38 23.51 -29.74
CA LYS A 5 7.55 22.97 -28.63
C LYS A 5 7.44 24.00 -27.53
N ILE A 6 6.25 24.12 -26.94
CA ILE A 6 5.95 25.03 -25.82
C ILE A 6 5.76 24.29 -24.50
N ALA A 7 5.67 22.93 -24.53
CA ALA A 7 5.55 22.08 -23.35
C ALA A 7 6.18 20.72 -23.64
N PRO A 8 6.69 20.02 -22.61
CA PRO A 8 7.18 18.65 -22.76
C PRO A 8 6.02 17.68 -23.04
N LEU A 9 6.32 16.61 -23.77
CA LEU A 9 5.38 15.53 -24.00
C LEU A 9 5.13 14.75 -22.71
N ILE A 10 3.86 14.58 -22.37
CA ILE A 10 3.48 13.74 -21.22
C ILE A 10 3.34 12.28 -21.70
N PRO A 11 3.98 11.31 -21.02
CA PRO A 11 3.82 9.89 -21.38
C PRO A 11 2.36 9.47 -21.27
N SER A 12 1.89 8.79 -22.30
CA SER A 12 0.47 8.41 -22.42
C SER A 12 0.23 6.91 -22.35
N GLU A 13 1.29 6.10 -22.35
CA GLU A 13 1.16 4.66 -22.43
C GLU A 13 1.92 3.95 -21.30
N ILE A 14 1.21 3.05 -20.60
CA ILE A 14 1.78 2.06 -19.70
C ILE A 14 1.33 0.68 -20.17
N LYS A 15 2.29 -0.23 -20.34
CA LYS A 15 2.01 -1.61 -20.77
C LYS A 15 2.74 -2.60 -19.88
N VAL A 16 2.03 -3.64 -19.45
CA VAL A 16 2.65 -4.83 -18.90
C VAL A 16 3.11 -5.69 -20.08
N LEU A 17 4.42 -5.84 -20.25
CA LEU A 17 5.01 -6.64 -21.33
C LEU A 17 5.01 -8.13 -20.99
N GLU A 18 5.43 -8.45 -19.76
CA GLU A 18 5.54 -9.81 -19.25
C GLU A 18 5.10 -9.84 -17.79
N LYS A 19 4.41 -10.89 -17.37
CA LYS A 19 4.08 -11.13 -15.97
C LYS A 19 4.17 -12.63 -15.70
N GLU A 20 5.15 -13.05 -14.89
CA GLU A 20 5.39 -14.44 -14.53
C GLU A 20 5.60 -14.55 -13.01
N GLY A 21 4.66 -15.16 -12.31
CA GLY A 21 4.74 -15.33 -10.86
C GLY A 21 5.03 -14.01 -10.14
N ASN A 22 6.20 -13.93 -9.51
CA ASN A 22 6.65 -12.78 -8.72
C ASN A 22 7.48 -11.76 -9.53
N ARG A 23 7.44 -11.82 -10.84
CA ARG A 23 8.18 -10.93 -11.75
C ARG A 23 7.25 -10.25 -12.72
N VAL A 24 7.50 -8.96 -12.99
CA VAL A 24 6.77 -8.19 -14.00
C VAL A 24 7.73 -7.29 -14.78
N LYS A 25 7.52 -7.21 -16.09
CA LYS A 25 8.12 -6.19 -16.95
C LYS A 25 7.06 -5.18 -17.38
N ILE A 26 7.32 -3.90 -17.14
CA ILE A 26 6.41 -2.79 -17.39
C ILE A 26 7.11 -1.79 -18.31
N SER A 27 6.46 -1.39 -19.39
CA SER A 27 6.95 -0.32 -20.26
C SER A 27 6.12 0.95 -20.11
N LEU A 28 6.79 2.09 -20.11
CA LEU A 28 6.20 3.43 -20.09
C LEU A 28 6.77 4.24 -21.27
N ALA A 29 5.91 4.84 -22.06
CA ALA A 29 6.28 5.60 -23.25
C ALA A 29 5.21 6.63 -23.63
N PRO A 30 5.51 7.62 -24.50
CA PRO A 30 6.83 8.08 -24.84
C PRO A 30 7.32 9.17 -23.88
N PHE A 31 8.62 9.29 -23.70
CA PHE A 31 9.26 10.39 -22.99
C PHE A 31 10.12 11.18 -23.96
N GLU A 32 10.31 12.47 -23.73
CA GLU A 32 11.33 13.22 -24.42
C GLU A 32 12.73 12.84 -23.93
N PHE A 33 13.73 13.07 -24.76
CA PHE A 33 15.13 12.74 -24.47
C PHE A 33 15.58 13.29 -23.11
N GLY A 34 16.11 12.42 -22.26
CA GLY A 34 16.61 12.73 -20.92
C GLY A 34 15.53 12.70 -19.81
N TYR A 35 14.24 12.70 -20.13
CA TYR A 35 13.19 12.62 -19.11
C TYR A 35 13.04 11.22 -18.53
N ALA A 36 13.30 10.19 -19.31
CA ALA A 36 13.14 8.80 -18.86
C ALA A 36 14.00 8.50 -17.63
N VAL A 37 15.29 8.88 -17.63
CA VAL A 37 16.19 8.64 -16.50
C VAL A 37 15.78 9.43 -15.25
N THR A 38 15.24 10.63 -15.42
CA THR A 38 14.79 11.51 -14.33
C THR A 38 13.65 10.86 -13.53
N LEU A 39 12.79 10.05 -14.16
CA LEU A 39 11.69 9.35 -13.51
C LEU A 39 12.05 7.92 -13.12
N ALA A 40 12.80 7.21 -13.96
CA ALA A 40 13.11 5.80 -13.73
C ALA A 40 13.96 5.59 -12.47
N HIS A 41 14.96 6.43 -12.25
CA HIS A 41 15.87 6.28 -11.13
C HIS A 41 15.21 6.50 -9.77
N PRO A 42 14.45 7.57 -9.52
CA PRO A 42 13.68 7.74 -8.29
C PRO A 42 12.65 6.63 -8.04
N ILE A 43 11.92 6.20 -9.06
CA ILE A 43 10.93 5.10 -8.93
C ILE A 43 11.64 3.81 -8.50
N ARG A 44 12.77 3.47 -9.13
CA ARG A 44 13.59 2.32 -8.70
C ARG A 44 14.00 2.42 -7.23
N ARG A 45 14.45 3.59 -6.78
CA ARG A 45 14.84 3.81 -5.38
C ARG A 45 13.64 3.66 -4.43
N LEU A 46 12.50 4.20 -4.78
CA LEU A 46 11.29 4.10 -3.96
C LEU A 46 10.81 2.64 -3.87
N LEU A 47 10.86 1.87 -4.95
CA LEU A 47 10.55 0.44 -4.92
C LEU A 47 11.38 -0.29 -3.86
N LEU A 48 12.68 -0.02 -3.79
CA LEU A 48 13.59 -0.68 -2.84
C LEU A 48 13.45 -0.16 -1.40
N LEU A 49 13.10 1.12 -1.21
CA LEU A 49 13.12 1.77 0.11
C LEU A 49 11.75 1.92 0.77
N SER A 50 10.67 2.03 -0.03
CA SER A 50 9.33 2.33 0.49
C SER A 50 8.34 1.18 0.35
N SER A 51 8.76 0.04 -0.18
CA SER A 51 7.90 -1.14 -0.23
C SER A 51 7.75 -1.75 1.16
N VAL A 52 6.49 -2.00 1.53
CA VAL A 52 6.12 -2.56 2.82
C VAL A 52 6.10 -4.08 2.72
N GLY A 53 6.67 -4.75 3.71
CA GLY A 53 6.65 -6.20 3.84
C GLY A 53 6.49 -6.63 5.30
N TYR A 54 6.68 -7.92 5.54
CA TYR A 54 6.58 -8.54 6.86
C TYR A 54 7.87 -9.25 7.20
N ALA A 55 8.32 -9.12 8.45
CA ALA A 55 9.51 -9.82 8.94
C ALA A 55 9.33 -10.22 10.41
N PRO A 56 9.90 -11.36 10.83
CA PRO A 56 10.00 -11.71 12.24
C PRO A 56 11.05 -10.81 12.88
N ILE A 57 10.70 -10.12 13.96
CA ILE A 57 11.61 -9.24 14.72
C ILE A 57 11.81 -9.69 16.16
N GLY A 58 11.01 -10.66 16.64
CA GLY A 58 11.12 -11.22 17.95
C GLY A 58 10.97 -12.75 17.92
N LEU A 59 11.84 -13.44 18.61
CA LEU A 59 11.84 -14.89 18.77
C LEU A 59 11.99 -15.25 20.24
N LYS A 60 11.11 -16.12 20.73
CA LYS A 60 11.24 -16.74 22.04
C LYS A 60 11.19 -18.24 21.87
N ILE A 61 12.21 -18.96 22.36
CA ILE A 61 12.26 -20.42 22.37
C ILE A 61 12.32 -20.89 23.81
N GLU A 62 11.52 -21.89 24.14
CA GLU A 62 11.50 -22.44 25.49
C GLU A 62 12.85 -23.05 25.87
N GLY A 63 13.40 -22.66 27.02
CA GLY A 63 14.70 -23.13 27.50
C GLY A 63 15.93 -22.50 26.86
N VAL A 64 15.76 -21.46 26.02
CA VAL A 64 16.83 -20.71 25.35
C VAL A 64 16.88 -19.27 25.89
N HIS A 65 18.10 -18.79 26.18
CA HIS A 65 18.32 -17.46 26.73
C HIS A 65 19.04 -16.51 25.79
N HIS A 66 19.83 -17.03 24.85
CA HIS A 66 20.57 -16.24 23.87
C HIS A 66 20.78 -16.97 22.54
N GLU A 67 21.14 -16.24 21.51
CA GLU A 67 21.29 -16.74 20.14
C GLU A 67 22.40 -17.77 19.93
N PHE A 68 23.31 -17.91 20.90
CA PHE A 68 24.41 -18.91 20.85
C PHE A 68 24.13 -20.17 21.67
N ASP A 69 22.90 -20.33 22.18
CA ASP A 69 22.49 -21.54 22.86
C ASP A 69 22.31 -22.71 21.87
N SER A 70 22.35 -23.92 22.39
CA SER A 70 21.99 -25.11 21.66
C SER A 70 20.53 -25.51 21.93
N LEU A 71 19.86 -26.01 20.89
CA LEU A 71 18.49 -26.53 20.98
C LEU A 71 18.54 -28.02 21.33
N ARG A 72 18.09 -28.40 22.52
CA ARG A 72 18.07 -29.79 22.93
C ARG A 72 17.13 -30.63 22.07
N GLY A 73 17.67 -31.65 21.39
CA GLY A 73 16.89 -32.53 20.52
C GLY A 73 16.54 -31.93 19.13
N VAL A 74 17.20 -30.84 18.75
CA VAL A 74 17.15 -30.26 17.41
C VAL A 74 18.55 -30.28 16.83
N THR A 75 18.69 -30.57 15.56
CA THR A 75 19.99 -30.69 14.89
C THR A 75 20.67 -29.33 14.72
N GLU A 76 19.89 -28.31 14.41
CA GLU A 76 20.36 -26.95 14.25
C GLU A 76 20.53 -26.28 15.62
N ASP A 77 21.54 -25.43 15.76
CA ASP A 77 21.67 -24.52 16.89
C ASP A 77 20.73 -23.31 16.72
N VAL A 78 20.62 -22.47 17.76
CA VAL A 78 19.76 -21.30 17.75
C VAL A 78 20.14 -20.31 16.64
N SER A 79 21.44 -20.12 16.39
CA SER A 79 21.95 -19.22 15.36
C SER A 79 21.51 -19.67 13.97
N LEU A 80 21.64 -20.96 13.66
CA LEU A 80 21.22 -21.54 12.38
C LEU A 80 19.70 -21.51 12.24
N PHE A 81 18.96 -21.79 13.32
CA PHE A 81 17.51 -21.65 13.36
C PHE A 81 17.08 -20.21 13.01
N ILE A 82 17.69 -19.19 13.59
CA ILE A 82 17.43 -17.79 13.29
C ILE A 82 17.76 -17.45 11.84
N MET A 83 18.87 -17.95 11.30
CA MET A 83 19.24 -17.75 9.90
C MET A 83 18.21 -18.36 8.95
N ASN A 84 17.75 -19.57 9.22
CA ASN A 84 16.71 -20.25 8.44
C ASN A 84 15.38 -19.49 8.54
N LEU A 85 15.00 -19.06 9.74
CA LEU A 85 13.79 -18.28 10.00
C LEU A 85 13.77 -16.97 9.22
N LYS A 86 14.89 -16.24 9.16
CA LYS A 86 15.04 -14.99 8.39
C LYS A 86 14.88 -15.18 6.88
N ASN A 87 15.06 -16.40 6.36
CA ASN A 87 14.82 -16.72 4.96
C ASN A 87 13.36 -17.03 4.63
N ILE A 88 12.53 -17.28 5.64
CA ILE A 88 11.10 -17.50 5.45
C ILE A 88 10.39 -16.17 5.20
N ARG A 89 9.45 -16.17 4.25
CA ARG A 89 8.66 -15.00 3.89
C ARG A 89 7.23 -15.16 4.36
N PHE A 90 6.80 -14.21 5.17
CA PHE A 90 5.53 -14.19 5.86
C PHE A 90 4.57 -13.19 5.25
N ILE A 91 3.26 -13.50 5.28
CA ILE A 91 2.17 -12.54 5.10
C ILE A 91 1.30 -12.63 6.34
N ALA A 92 1.21 -11.56 7.10
CA ALA A 92 0.36 -11.50 8.27
C ALA A 92 -1.07 -11.11 7.83
N LYS A 93 -1.98 -12.10 7.71
CA LYS A 93 -3.37 -11.93 7.27
C LYS A 93 -4.14 -10.95 8.15
N ALA A 94 -3.89 -10.97 9.46
CA ALA A 94 -4.51 -10.07 10.43
C ALA A 94 -4.14 -8.59 10.19
N LEU A 95 -3.00 -8.31 9.53
CA LEU A 95 -2.52 -6.95 9.26
C LEU A 95 -2.84 -6.49 7.83
N VAL A 96 -3.41 -7.35 6.99
CA VAL A 96 -3.80 -7.00 5.62
C VAL A 96 -5.04 -6.10 5.66
N GLY A 97 -4.89 -4.87 5.16
CA GLY A 97 -5.99 -3.91 5.05
C GLY A 97 -6.26 -3.07 6.29
N GLN A 98 -5.49 -3.23 7.36
CA GLN A 98 -5.58 -2.32 8.51
C GLN A 98 -4.79 -1.03 8.24
N ASP A 99 -5.38 0.10 8.62
CA ASP A 99 -4.74 1.41 8.58
C ASP A 99 -3.49 1.44 9.46
N SER A 100 -2.56 2.31 9.09
CA SER A 100 -1.24 2.54 9.71
C SER A 100 -1.29 3.12 11.13
N SER A 101 -2.30 2.79 11.93
CA SER A 101 -2.28 3.11 13.35
C SER A 101 -1.17 2.30 14.02
N LEU A 102 -0.29 2.96 14.74
CA LEU A 102 0.91 2.38 15.38
C LEU A 102 0.61 1.21 16.33
N GLU A 103 -0.65 1.02 16.73
CA GLU A 103 -1.06 0.04 17.73
C GLU A 103 -1.24 -1.39 17.21
N ASN A 104 -1.34 -1.60 15.86
CA ASN A 104 -1.64 -2.91 15.28
C ASN A 104 -0.67 -3.30 14.14
N GLN A 105 0.64 -3.14 14.36
CA GLN A 105 1.64 -3.48 13.34
C GLN A 105 2.28 -4.86 13.53
N SER A 106 1.89 -5.60 14.56
CA SER A 106 2.50 -6.89 14.90
C SER A 106 1.47 -8.00 15.09
N VAL A 107 1.91 -9.23 14.84
CA VAL A 107 1.19 -10.47 15.16
C VAL A 107 2.13 -11.35 15.96
N VAL A 108 1.65 -11.88 17.08
CA VAL A 108 2.34 -12.89 17.88
C VAL A 108 1.74 -14.24 17.55
N VAL A 109 2.58 -15.23 17.28
CA VAL A 109 2.14 -16.60 17.00
C VAL A 109 3.01 -17.59 17.77
N ASP A 110 2.36 -18.51 18.45
CA ASP A 110 2.97 -19.58 19.21
C ASP A 110 2.96 -20.88 18.42
N TYR A 111 4.06 -21.59 18.47
CA TYR A 111 4.26 -22.87 17.79
C TYR A 111 4.73 -23.94 18.76
N SER A 112 4.23 -25.15 18.57
CA SER A 112 4.64 -26.34 19.32
C SER A 112 4.72 -27.53 18.37
N PHE A 113 5.92 -28.09 18.23
CA PHE A 113 6.19 -29.22 17.36
C PHE A 113 6.84 -30.36 18.14
N LYS A 114 6.45 -31.60 17.81
CA LYS A 114 7.00 -32.79 18.40
C LYS A 114 7.68 -33.65 17.34
N GLY A 115 8.91 -34.07 17.61
CA GLY A 115 9.66 -34.92 16.70
C GLY A 115 9.21 -36.39 16.70
N PRO A 116 9.76 -37.21 15.77
CA PRO A 116 10.76 -36.80 14.78
C PRO A 116 10.11 -36.11 13.57
N MET A 117 10.66 -34.96 13.15
CA MET A 117 10.20 -34.30 11.94
C MET A 117 11.22 -33.30 11.36
N GLU A 118 11.19 -33.11 10.04
CA GLU A 118 11.81 -31.98 9.37
C GLU A 118 10.80 -30.83 9.35
N LEU A 119 11.01 -29.84 10.19
CA LEU A 119 10.18 -28.64 10.24
C LEU A 119 10.52 -27.73 9.05
N ARG A 120 9.53 -27.46 8.23
CA ARG A 120 9.63 -26.56 7.08
C ARG A 120 8.75 -25.33 7.24
N ALA A 121 8.98 -24.31 6.44
CA ALA A 121 8.22 -23.08 6.48
C ALA A 121 6.71 -23.30 6.36
N ARG A 122 6.24 -24.27 5.55
CA ARG A 122 4.81 -24.61 5.41
C ARG A 122 4.13 -24.99 6.72
N ASP A 123 4.87 -25.54 7.67
CA ASP A 123 4.34 -25.99 8.95
C ASP A 123 4.04 -24.81 9.89
N LEU A 124 4.54 -23.59 9.54
CA LEU A 124 4.26 -22.35 10.23
C LEU A 124 2.97 -21.66 9.76
N ASN A 125 2.29 -22.19 8.75
CA ASN A 125 1.00 -21.65 8.34
C ASN A 125 -0.01 -21.69 9.48
N SER A 126 -0.71 -20.59 9.69
CA SER A 126 -1.74 -20.47 10.72
C SER A 126 -2.92 -19.65 10.21
N GLU A 127 -3.95 -19.50 11.03
CA GLU A 127 -5.08 -18.64 10.74
C GLU A 127 -4.64 -17.18 10.49
N HIS A 128 -3.62 -16.73 11.22
CA HIS A 128 -3.12 -15.36 11.18
C HIS A 128 -1.98 -15.13 10.20
N ILE A 129 -1.27 -16.20 9.79
CA ILE A 129 -0.03 -16.14 9.00
C ILE A 129 -0.13 -17.06 7.80
N GLU A 130 0.30 -16.54 6.65
CA GLU A 130 0.53 -17.30 5.43
C GLU A 130 2.00 -17.29 5.07
N ILE A 131 2.52 -18.43 4.63
CA ILE A 131 3.90 -18.59 4.20
C ILE A 131 3.98 -18.55 2.68
N VAL A 132 4.85 -17.68 2.17
CA VAL A 132 5.04 -17.46 0.73
C VAL A 132 5.95 -18.52 0.11
N ASN A 133 6.97 -18.96 0.84
CA ASN A 133 7.99 -19.93 0.39
C ASN A 133 7.95 -21.22 1.24
N PRO A 134 6.96 -22.10 1.06
CA PRO A 134 6.63 -23.20 1.97
C PRO A 134 7.72 -24.28 2.09
N GLU A 135 8.59 -24.44 1.09
CA GLU A 135 9.60 -25.49 1.07
C GLU A 135 10.92 -25.15 1.80
N MET A 136 11.04 -23.94 2.33
CA MET A 136 12.25 -23.55 3.08
C MET A 136 12.40 -24.40 4.34
N PRO A 137 13.59 -25.00 4.56
CA PRO A 137 13.86 -25.74 5.80
C PRO A 137 13.98 -24.77 6.97
N LEU A 138 13.52 -25.18 8.15
CA LEU A 138 13.66 -24.40 9.38
C LEU A 138 14.51 -25.15 10.40
N ALA A 139 14.13 -26.37 10.77
CA ALA A 139 14.84 -27.16 11.76
C ALA A 139 14.53 -28.66 11.63
N THR A 140 15.42 -29.53 12.15
CA THR A 140 15.22 -30.96 12.23
C THR A 140 15.08 -31.39 13.69
N ILE A 141 13.89 -31.86 14.06
CA ILE A 141 13.54 -32.27 15.43
C ILE A 141 13.72 -33.76 15.52
N ASN A 142 14.54 -34.23 16.50
CA ASN A 142 14.85 -35.64 16.74
C ASN A 142 13.69 -36.36 17.44
N GLU A 143 13.81 -37.69 17.57
CA GLU A 143 12.87 -38.53 18.33
C GLU A 143 12.76 -38.02 19.79
N ASP A 144 11.54 -38.04 20.33
CA ASP A 144 11.21 -37.62 21.70
C ASP A 144 11.54 -36.14 22.05
N ALA A 145 11.93 -35.33 21.08
CA ALA A 145 12.16 -33.91 21.28
C ALA A 145 10.90 -33.08 21.01
N GLN A 146 10.77 -31.99 21.73
CA GLN A 146 9.72 -30.99 21.53
C GLN A 146 10.35 -29.62 21.36
N LEU A 147 9.90 -28.88 20.36
CA LEU A 147 10.32 -27.50 20.07
C LEU A 147 9.12 -26.57 20.23
N ASN A 148 9.18 -25.74 21.26
CA ASN A 148 8.17 -24.71 21.54
C ASN A 148 8.80 -23.33 21.33
N PHE A 149 8.19 -22.50 20.48
CA PHE A 149 8.67 -21.15 20.24
C PHE A 149 7.54 -20.21 19.86
N SER A 150 7.77 -18.91 20.09
CA SER A 150 6.85 -17.82 19.75
C SER A 150 7.56 -16.83 18.85
N LEU A 151 6.84 -16.36 17.81
CA LEU A 151 7.33 -15.36 16.87
C LEU A 151 6.52 -14.07 17.00
N ILE A 152 7.21 -12.94 16.92
CA ILE A 152 6.61 -11.63 16.73
C ILE A 152 6.93 -11.18 15.31
N ILE A 153 5.90 -11.08 14.47
CA ILE A 153 6.02 -10.66 13.08
C ILE A 153 5.45 -9.24 12.96
N TYR A 154 6.26 -8.35 12.42
CA TYR A 154 5.90 -6.95 12.19
C TYR A 154 5.71 -6.66 10.71
N LYS A 155 4.91 -5.62 10.47
CA LYS A 155 4.77 -4.96 9.16
C LYS A 155 5.64 -3.72 9.15
N GLY A 156 6.54 -3.61 8.18
CA GLY A 156 7.51 -2.51 8.15
C GLY A 156 8.08 -2.25 6.76
N MET A 157 9.08 -1.37 6.70
CA MET A 157 9.81 -0.99 5.48
C MET A 157 11.32 -1.06 5.71
N GLY A 158 12.04 -1.44 4.66
CA GLY A 158 13.50 -1.43 4.65
C GLY A 158 14.12 -2.44 5.59
N TYR A 159 15.20 -2.06 6.26
CA TYR A 159 15.95 -2.86 7.22
C TYR A 159 16.00 -2.16 8.58
N VAL A 160 15.67 -2.88 9.64
CA VAL A 160 15.70 -2.39 11.02
C VAL A 160 16.61 -3.33 11.82
N PRO A 161 17.73 -2.83 12.38
CA PRO A 161 18.63 -3.65 13.20
C PRO A 161 18.00 -4.02 14.55
N SER A 162 18.47 -5.12 15.14
CA SER A 162 17.94 -5.68 16.39
C SER A 162 18.06 -4.72 17.59
N GLU A 163 19.04 -3.83 17.59
CA GLU A 163 19.17 -2.79 18.62
C GLU A 163 17.96 -1.89 18.68
N ASN A 164 17.39 -1.55 17.53
CA ASN A 164 16.22 -0.66 17.42
C ASN A 164 14.90 -1.40 17.71
N THR A 165 14.87 -2.73 17.55
CA THR A 165 13.68 -3.53 17.85
C THR A 165 13.61 -3.95 19.30
N ARG A 166 14.72 -3.87 20.05
CA ARG A 166 14.83 -4.34 21.44
C ARG A 166 13.79 -3.71 22.36
N GLU A 167 13.54 -2.40 22.23
CA GLU A 167 12.57 -1.69 23.06
C GLU A 167 11.11 -2.12 22.79
N LEU A 168 10.86 -2.73 21.63
CA LEU A 168 9.54 -3.23 21.24
C LEU A 168 9.28 -4.66 21.73
N MET A 169 10.31 -5.34 22.26
CA MET A 169 10.22 -6.75 22.62
C MET A 169 9.72 -6.93 24.04
N PRO A 170 8.71 -7.80 24.25
CA PRO A 170 8.34 -8.27 25.58
C PRO A 170 9.48 -9.03 26.26
N GLU A 171 9.43 -9.15 27.59
CA GLU A 171 10.41 -9.91 28.34
C GLU A 171 10.51 -11.38 27.87
N GLY A 172 11.74 -11.84 27.73
CA GLY A 172 12.05 -13.20 27.30
C GLY A 172 12.09 -13.41 25.78
N TYR A 173 11.86 -12.37 24.96
CA TYR A 173 12.07 -12.44 23.52
C TYR A 173 13.47 -11.97 23.13
N MET A 174 14.09 -12.72 22.22
CA MET A 174 15.33 -12.31 21.54
C MET A 174 14.96 -11.36 20.39
N PRO A 175 15.50 -10.13 20.34
CA PRO A 175 15.29 -9.21 19.23
C PRO A 175 16.02 -9.70 17.99
N LEU A 176 15.34 -9.67 16.84
CA LEU A 176 15.91 -10.03 15.54
C LEU A 176 15.96 -8.80 14.63
N ASP A 177 16.93 -8.80 13.70
CA ASP A 177 16.93 -7.80 12.63
C ASP A 177 15.75 -8.03 11.69
N GLY A 178 14.99 -6.98 11.43
CA GLY A 178 13.86 -7.00 10.51
C GLY A 178 14.28 -6.61 9.09
N SER A 179 14.23 -7.55 8.14
CA SER A 179 14.37 -7.26 6.71
C SER A 179 12.99 -7.28 6.06
N PHE A 180 12.38 -6.10 5.98
CA PHE A 180 10.98 -5.95 5.54
C PHE A 180 10.81 -5.80 4.03
N THR A 181 11.88 -5.45 3.29
CA THR A 181 11.78 -5.16 1.85
C THR A 181 11.37 -6.41 1.07
N PRO A 182 10.19 -6.41 0.42
CA PRO A 182 9.72 -7.55 -0.37
C PRO A 182 10.30 -7.55 -1.79
N ILE A 183 11.06 -6.53 -2.17
CA ILE A 183 11.63 -6.37 -3.50
C ILE A 183 13.01 -7.05 -3.56
N LYS A 184 13.13 -8.07 -4.40
CA LYS A 184 14.40 -8.77 -4.65
C LYS A 184 15.27 -8.03 -5.66
N LYS A 185 14.64 -7.58 -6.75
CA LYS A 185 15.37 -6.98 -7.88
C LYS A 185 14.52 -5.93 -8.57
N VAL A 186 15.13 -4.79 -8.86
CA VAL A 186 14.57 -3.79 -9.76
C VAL A 186 15.66 -3.31 -10.70
N VAL A 187 15.44 -3.53 -11.98
CA VAL A 187 16.26 -3.00 -13.08
C VAL A 187 15.37 -2.16 -13.96
N TYR A 188 15.91 -1.11 -14.55
CA TYR A 188 15.26 -0.39 -15.63
C TYR A 188 16.20 -0.25 -16.81
N GLU A 189 15.63 -0.24 -18.00
CA GLU A 189 16.31 0.01 -19.28
C GLU A 189 15.60 1.15 -19.99
N ILE A 190 16.35 1.95 -20.71
CA ILE A 190 15.84 3.06 -21.51
C ILE A 190 16.14 2.74 -22.97
N GLU A 191 15.10 2.69 -23.79
CA GLU A 191 15.21 2.46 -25.22
C GLU A 191 14.66 3.66 -26.01
N ASN A 192 15.21 3.91 -27.18
CA ASN A 192 14.66 4.90 -28.09
C ASN A 192 13.41 4.35 -28.79
N VAL A 193 12.42 5.20 -28.97
CA VAL A 193 11.17 4.87 -29.69
C VAL A 193 10.86 5.91 -30.75
N LEU A 194 10.27 5.46 -31.85
CA LEU A 194 9.84 6.32 -32.93
C LEU A 194 8.45 6.88 -32.65
N VAL A 195 8.34 8.21 -32.57
CA VAL A 195 7.05 8.89 -32.41
C VAL A 195 6.90 9.91 -33.54
N GLU A 196 5.87 9.79 -34.36
CA GLU A 196 5.60 10.68 -35.51
C GLU A 196 6.80 10.91 -36.45
N GLY A 197 7.67 9.88 -36.60
CA GLY A 197 8.86 9.94 -37.43
C GLY A 197 10.11 10.51 -36.75
N ASP A 198 10.04 10.90 -35.48
CA ASP A 198 11.20 11.32 -34.68
C ASP A 198 11.67 10.16 -33.79
N PRO A 199 12.95 9.71 -33.93
CA PRO A 199 13.51 8.62 -33.14
C PRO A 199 14.08 9.07 -31.78
N ASN A 200 13.99 10.35 -31.42
CA ASN A 200 14.60 10.90 -30.21
C ASN A 200 13.71 10.82 -28.97
N TYR A 201 12.65 10.01 -29.00
CA TYR A 201 11.86 9.72 -27.84
C TYR A 201 12.37 8.49 -27.10
N GLU A 202 12.10 8.43 -25.81
CA GLU A 202 12.55 7.38 -24.92
C GLU A 202 11.36 6.55 -24.40
N LYS A 203 11.65 5.29 -24.09
CA LYS A 203 10.76 4.35 -23.41
C LYS A 203 11.51 3.78 -22.22
N ILE A 204 10.87 3.75 -21.06
CA ILE A 204 11.39 3.08 -19.87
C ILE A 204 10.80 1.66 -19.82
N ILE A 205 11.64 0.66 -19.55
CA ILE A 205 11.22 -0.70 -19.26
C ILE A 205 11.73 -1.03 -17.86
N PHE A 206 10.80 -1.25 -16.93
CA PHE A 206 11.11 -1.76 -15.60
C PHE A 206 10.98 -3.29 -15.58
N ASP A 207 11.98 -3.96 -14.98
CA ASP A 207 11.96 -5.38 -14.64
C ASP A 207 11.99 -5.49 -13.12
N ILE A 208 10.89 -5.92 -12.53
CA ILE A 208 10.67 -5.92 -11.08
C ILE A 208 10.42 -7.35 -10.63
N GLU A 209 11.19 -7.81 -9.65
CA GLU A 209 11.04 -9.12 -9.01
C GLU A 209 10.82 -8.94 -7.51
N THR A 210 9.78 -9.60 -6.98
CA THR A 210 9.46 -9.62 -5.55
C THR A 210 9.76 -10.99 -4.94
N ASP A 211 9.70 -11.06 -3.62
CA ASP A 211 9.82 -12.33 -2.89
C ASP A 211 8.48 -13.09 -2.78
N GLY A 212 7.39 -12.50 -3.29
CA GLY A 212 6.04 -13.04 -3.30
C GLY A 212 5.12 -12.48 -2.21
N GLN A 213 5.63 -11.71 -1.25
CA GLN A 213 4.79 -11.05 -0.24
C GLN A 213 3.85 -10.00 -0.87
N ILE A 214 4.26 -9.41 -1.99
CA ILE A 214 3.49 -8.41 -2.73
C ILE A 214 3.54 -8.70 -4.22
N ASP A 215 2.43 -8.45 -4.91
CA ASP A 215 2.40 -8.46 -6.39
C ASP A 215 3.33 -7.37 -6.93
N PRO A 216 4.24 -7.67 -7.87
CA PRO A 216 5.25 -6.72 -8.35
C PRO A 216 4.64 -5.49 -9.05
N TYR A 217 3.48 -5.64 -9.72
CA TYR A 217 2.79 -4.50 -10.32
C TYR A 217 2.17 -3.58 -9.26
N LYS A 218 1.58 -4.17 -8.21
CA LYS A 218 1.07 -3.39 -7.07
C LYS A 218 2.19 -2.64 -6.35
N ALA A 219 3.36 -3.26 -6.21
CA ALA A 219 4.55 -2.61 -5.64
C ALA A 219 4.96 -1.38 -6.48
N PHE A 220 4.96 -1.51 -7.81
CA PHE A 220 5.24 -0.40 -8.72
C PHE A 220 4.26 0.75 -8.53
N LEU A 221 2.95 0.48 -8.54
CA LEU A 221 1.92 1.51 -8.35
C LEU A 221 2.06 2.20 -6.98
N SER A 222 2.40 1.44 -5.93
CA SER A 222 2.64 1.99 -4.59
C SER A 222 3.84 2.94 -4.57
N ALA A 223 4.93 2.60 -5.25
CA ALA A 223 6.11 3.46 -5.35
C ALA A 223 5.80 4.76 -6.11
N VAL A 224 5.03 4.69 -7.20
CA VAL A 224 4.56 5.87 -7.94
C VAL A 224 3.66 6.76 -7.06
N LYS A 225 2.75 6.16 -6.28
CA LYS A 225 1.88 6.90 -5.33
C LYS A 225 2.71 7.61 -4.25
N VAL A 226 3.74 6.96 -3.70
CA VAL A 226 4.66 7.58 -2.73
C VAL A 226 5.39 8.76 -3.36
N MET A 227 5.92 8.60 -4.59
CA MET A 227 6.59 9.67 -5.32
C MET A 227 5.67 10.88 -5.53
N SER A 228 4.44 10.64 -5.98
CA SER A 228 3.45 11.70 -6.19
C SER A 228 3.12 12.46 -4.88
N LYS A 229 2.94 11.74 -3.76
CA LYS A 229 2.71 12.36 -2.45
C LYS A 229 3.90 13.22 -2.00
N GLN A 230 5.13 12.77 -2.22
CA GLN A 230 6.33 13.55 -1.88
C GLN A 230 6.48 14.80 -2.75
N LEU A 231 6.19 14.70 -4.04
CA LEU A 231 6.23 15.84 -4.95
C LEU A 231 5.13 16.87 -4.65
N GLY A 232 4.01 16.46 -4.05
CA GLY A 232 2.93 17.34 -3.62
C GLY A 232 3.34 18.45 -2.63
N VAL A 233 4.49 18.30 -1.96
CA VAL A 233 5.07 19.34 -1.07
C VAL A 233 5.57 20.56 -1.85
N PHE A 234 5.94 20.39 -3.13
CA PHE A 234 6.56 21.44 -3.93
C PHE A 234 5.55 22.32 -4.70
N GLY A 235 4.27 22.10 -4.58
CA GLY A 235 3.25 22.90 -5.26
C GLY A 235 2.00 22.12 -5.59
N GLU A 236 1.15 22.66 -6.44
CA GLU A 236 -0.17 22.15 -6.79
C GLU A 236 -0.19 20.62 -6.94
N ARG A 237 -1.11 19.96 -6.23
CA ARG A 237 -1.31 18.50 -6.32
C ARG A 237 -1.36 18.11 -7.79
N PRO A 238 -0.53 17.17 -8.28
CA PRO A 238 -0.66 16.69 -9.64
C PRO A 238 -2.10 16.22 -9.83
N ILE A 239 -2.83 16.86 -10.73
CA ILE A 239 -4.17 16.41 -11.12
C ILE A 239 -3.94 15.06 -11.79
N ALA A 240 -4.21 14.00 -11.06
CA ALA A 240 -4.23 12.66 -11.60
C ALA A 240 -5.50 12.48 -12.45
N ASN A 241 -5.58 13.21 -13.57
CA ASN A 241 -6.49 12.92 -14.66
C ASN A 241 -5.79 11.91 -15.60
N THR A 242 -5.58 10.73 -15.10
CA THR A 242 -5.37 9.55 -15.93
C THR A 242 -6.42 8.55 -15.49
N GLU A 243 -7.44 8.39 -16.33
CA GLU A 243 -8.36 7.25 -16.31
C GLU A 243 -7.56 5.97 -16.40
N TYR A 244 -7.07 5.49 -15.24
CA TYR A 244 -6.68 4.09 -15.11
C TYR A 244 -7.96 3.31 -14.79
N SER A 245 -8.58 2.81 -15.86
CA SER A 245 -9.61 1.78 -15.78
C SER A 245 -8.98 0.47 -15.24
N GLY A 246 -8.90 0.38 -13.92
CA GLY A 246 -8.49 -0.82 -13.22
C GLY A 246 -8.88 -0.68 -11.74
N ASP A 247 -9.57 -1.67 -11.22
CA ASP A 247 -10.25 -1.84 -9.93
C ASP A 247 -9.56 -1.38 -8.63
N TYR A 248 -8.53 -0.53 -8.68
CA TYR A 248 -7.69 -0.16 -7.54
C TYR A 248 -7.83 1.31 -7.07
N ALA A 249 -8.56 2.16 -7.79
CA ALA A 249 -8.81 3.56 -7.42
C ALA A 249 -9.88 3.74 -6.32
N GLN A 250 -10.60 2.67 -5.93
CA GLN A 250 -11.84 2.77 -5.18
C GLN A 250 -11.71 2.88 -3.65
N ARG A 251 -10.53 2.90 -3.04
CA ARG A 251 -10.45 2.83 -1.56
C ARG A 251 -10.08 4.12 -0.82
N ASP A 252 -9.35 5.06 -1.43
CA ASP A 252 -9.00 6.32 -0.74
C ASP A 252 -10.03 7.45 -1.00
N ASP A 253 -10.61 7.52 -2.21
CA ASP A 253 -11.65 8.50 -2.55
C ASP A 253 -12.93 8.30 -1.72
N ALA A 254 -13.17 7.08 -1.28
CA ALA A 254 -14.33 6.71 -0.51
C ALA A 254 -14.30 7.20 0.96
N LYS A 255 -13.13 7.57 1.52
CA LYS A 255 -13.03 8.16 2.86
C LYS A 255 -13.39 9.63 2.85
N ASP A 256 -12.95 10.38 1.85
CA ASP A 256 -13.25 11.80 1.72
C ASP A 256 -14.75 12.04 1.48
N LEU A 257 -15.39 11.18 0.68
CA LEU A 257 -16.83 11.26 0.42
C LEU A 257 -17.72 10.79 1.59
N SER A 258 -17.17 10.00 2.51
CA SER A 258 -17.84 9.61 3.76
C SER A 258 -17.60 10.58 4.92
N ALA A 259 -16.81 11.64 4.69
CA ALA A 259 -16.56 12.69 5.68
C ALA A 259 -17.83 13.51 5.93
N LYS A 260 -18.01 13.97 7.18
CA LYS A 260 -19.12 14.89 7.51
C LYS A 260 -18.87 16.26 6.91
N ILE A 261 -19.93 16.98 6.55
CA ILE A 261 -19.86 18.34 5.99
C ILE A 261 -19.10 19.31 6.90
N GLU A 262 -19.11 19.08 8.21
CA GLU A 262 -18.35 19.85 9.21
C GLU A 262 -16.85 19.90 8.87
N SER A 263 -16.30 18.84 8.28
CA SER A 263 -14.89 18.78 7.88
C SER A 263 -14.50 19.70 6.71
N MET A 264 -15.49 20.19 5.96
CA MET A 264 -15.26 21.11 4.82
C MET A 264 -14.96 22.55 5.24
N ASN A 265 -15.09 22.90 6.53
CA ASN A 265 -14.90 24.26 7.07
C ASN A 265 -15.72 25.31 6.30
N LEU A 266 -17.00 25.02 6.04
CA LEU A 266 -17.92 25.93 5.40
C LEU A 266 -18.33 27.05 6.36
N SER A 267 -18.71 28.20 5.79
CA SER A 267 -19.30 29.28 6.59
C SER A 267 -20.59 28.80 7.30
N ALA A 268 -20.86 29.34 8.48
CA ALA A 268 -22.04 28.97 9.29
C ALA A 268 -23.36 29.09 8.48
N ARG A 269 -23.41 30.01 7.51
CA ARG A 269 -24.56 30.19 6.64
C ARG A 269 -24.72 29.04 5.62
N CYS A 270 -23.60 28.59 5.03
CA CYS A 270 -23.59 27.46 4.10
C CYS A 270 -23.96 26.18 4.84
N PHE A 271 -23.33 25.94 5.99
CA PHE A 271 -23.61 24.79 6.84
C PHE A 271 -25.09 24.71 7.22
N ASN A 272 -25.67 25.79 7.74
CA ASN A 272 -27.09 25.83 8.10
C ASN A 272 -28.04 25.62 6.93
N CYS A 273 -27.65 25.97 5.70
CA CYS A 273 -28.48 25.73 4.49
C CYS A 273 -28.47 24.23 4.14
N LEU A 274 -27.34 23.56 4.27
CA LEU A 274 -27.18 22.13 3.98
C LEU A 274 -27.83 21.25 5.04
N ASP A 275 -27.66 21.61 6.31
CA ASP A 275 -28.26 20.92 7.44
C ASP A 275 -29.80 20.93 7.40
N LYS A 276 -30.42 22.06 6.98
CA LYS A 276 -31.88 22.17 6.81
C LYS A 276 -32.47 21.24 5.75
N ILE A 277 -31.69 20.81 4.78
CA ILE A 277 -32.13 19.89 3.73
C ILE A 277 -31.67 18.46 4.03
N GLY A 278 -31.05 18.24 5.22
CA GLY A 278 -30.67 16.93 5.73
C GLY A 278 -29.38 16.37 5.18
N ILE A 279 -28.54 17.16 4.49
CA ILE A 279 -27.26 16.74 3.97
C ILE A 279 -26.23 16.71 5.13
N LYS A 280 -25.65 15.57 5.38
CA LYS A 280 -24.68 15.32 6.48
C LYS A 280 -23.28 14.98 6.00
N TYR A 281 -23.16 14.38 4.82
CA TYR A 281 -21.91 13.86 4.28
C TYR A 281 -21.53 14.54 2.96
N VAL A 282 -20.22 14.64 2.73
CA VAL A 282 -19.68 15.25 1.49
C VAL A 282 -20.16 14.51 0.23
N GLY A 283 -20.27 13.18 0.32
CA GLY A 283 -20.73 12.34 -0.77
C GLY A 283 -22.16 12.65 -1.24
N GLU A 284 -23.03 13.15 -0.35
CA GLU A 284 -24.37 13.57 -0.72
C GLU A 284 -24.35 14.81 -1.63
N LEU A 285 -23.43 15.75 -1.35
CA LEU A 285 -23.23 16.93 -2.21
C LEU A 285 -22.70 16.56 -3.59
N VAL A 286 -21.82 15.55 -3.67
CA VAL A 286 -21.26 15.07 -4.95
C VAL A 286 -22.33 14.36 -5.79
N LEU A 287 -23.33 13.76 -5.16
CA LEU A 287 -24.44 13.09 -5.83
C LEU A 287 -25.48 14.08 -6.38
N MET A 288 -25.48 15.33 -5.90
CA MET A 288 -26.42 16.37 -6.36
C MET A 288 -26.01 16.95 -7.72
N SER A 289 -27.01 17.21 -8.56
CA SER A 289 -26.80 17.97 -9.79
C SER A 289 -26.60 19.45 -9.48
N GLU A 290 -26.02 20.17 -10.45
CA GLU A 290 -25.87 21.64 -10.34
C GLU A 290 -27.21 22.36 -10.15
N GLU A 291 -28.27 21.86 -10.81
CA GLU A 291 -29.61 22.40 -10.72
C GLU A 291 -30.23 22.19 -9.34
N GLU A 292 -30.04 20.99 -8.77
CA GLU A 292 -30.50 20.64 -7.41
C GLU A 292 -29.80 21.50 -6.35
N LEU A 293 -28.49 21.69 -6.47
CA LEU A 293 -27.72 22.51 -5.54
C LEU A 293 -28.12 23.99 -5.62
N LYS A 294 -28.34 24.54 -6.82
CA LYS A 294 -28.85 25.91 -7.03
C LYS A 294 -30.30 26.10 -6.56
N GLY A 295 -31.10 25.03 -6.56
CA GLY A 295 -32.47 25.01 -6.11
C GLY A 295 -32.66 25.01 -4.59
N VAL A 296 -31.57 24.86 -3.81
CA VAL A 296 -31.65 24.83 -2.35
C VAL A 296 -32.15 26.13 -1.77
N LYS A 297 -33.21 26.06 -0.97
CA LYS A 297 -33.88 27.24 -0.37
C LYS A 297 -32.91 28.03 0.51
N ASN A 298 -32.79 29.31 0.27
CA ASN A 298 -31.87 30.26 0.92
C ASN A 298 -30.37 30.11 0.54
N MET A 299 -30.05 29.33 -0.49
CA MET A 299 -28.72 29.28 -1.07
C MET A 299 -28.49 30.52 -1.94
N GLY A 300 -27.63 31.42 -1.49
CA GLY A 300 -27.22 32.57 -2.28
C GLY A 300 -26.02 32.25 -3.19
N LYS A 301 -25.80 33.10 -4.22
CA LYS A 301 -24.67 32.91 -5.15
C LYS A 301 -23.31 32.70 -4.43
N LYS A 302 -23.04 33.49 -3.38
CA LYS A 302 -21.80 33.38 -2.59
C LYS A 302 -21.67 32.02 -1.86
N SER A 303 -22.79 31.47 -1.36
CA SER A 303 -22.79 30.17 -0.68
C SER A 303 -22.62 29.02 -1.67
N TYR A 304 -23.18 29.17 -2.86
CA TYR A 304 -22.95 28.22 -3.96
C TYR A 304 -21.47 28.21 -4.39
N ASP A 305 -20.91 29.41 -4.62
CA ASP A 305 -19.51 29.58 -5.06
C ASP A 305 -18.55 28.97 -4.01
N GLU A 306 -18.80 29.16 -2.69
CA GLU A 306 -18.03 28.57 -1.59
C GLU A 306 -18.08 27.03 -1.59
N ILE A 307 -19.27 26.44 -1.75
CA ILE A 307 -19.45 24.99 -1.82
C ILE A 307 -18.78 24.44 -3.07
N ALA A 308 -18.95 25.11 -4.23
CA ALA A 308 -18.34 24.69 -5.48
C ALA A 308 -16.82 24.72 -5.42
N GLU A 309 -16.21 25.75 -4.80
CA GLU A 309 -14.78 25.85 -4.56
C GLU A 309 -14.28 24.70 -3.69
N LYS A 310 -14.96 24.43 -2.57
CA LYS A 310 -14.59 23.34 -1.65
C LYS A 310 -14.73 21.94 -2.26
N LEU A 311 -15.77 21.70 -3.06
CA LEU A 311 -15.93 20.46 -3.81
C LEU A 311 -14.85 20.30 -4.88
N ASN A 312 -14.48 21.39 -5.55
CA ASN A 312 -13.39 21.41 -6.53
C ASN A 312 -12.03 21.11 -5.85
N ASP A 313 -11.77 21.66 -4.66
CA ASP A 313 -10.58 21.38 -3.84
C ASP A 313 -10.48 19.90 -3.45
N LEU A 314 -11.62 19.23 -3.26
CA LEU A 314 -11.72 17.80 -2.99
C LEU A 314 -11.62 16.93 -4.26
N GLY A 315 -11.55 17.54 -5.45
CA GLY A 315 -11.47 16.85 -6.74
C GLY A 315 -12.82 16.43 -7.34
N TYR A 316 -13.94 16.91 -6.78
CA TYR A 316 -15.30 16.62 -7.24
C TYR A 316 -16.05 17.91 -7.61
N PRO A 317 -15.78 18.54 -8.77
CA PRO A 317 -16.54 19.70 -9.22
C PRO A 317 -18.05 19.45 -9.21
N VAL A 318 -18.84 20.48 -8.93
CA VAL A 318 -20.30 20.37 -8.96
C VAL A 318 -20.76 19.85 -10.32
N GLY A 319 -21.60 18.81 -10.33
CA GLY A 319 -22.06 18.15 -11.54
C GLY A 319 -21.11 17.09 -12.09
N THR A 320 -20.14 16.60 -11.29
CA THR A 320 -19.28 15.48 -11.68
C THR A 320 -20.12 14.26 -12.07
N GLU A 321 -19.95 13.78 -13.29
CA GLU A 321 -20.60 12.55 -13.76
C GLU A 321 -19.90 11.31 -13.16
N LEU A 322 -20.54 10.72 -12.16
CA LEU A 322 -20.15 9.41 -11.61
C LEU A 322 -20.72 8.29 -12.48
N SER A 323 -19.97 7.21 -12.68
CA SER A 323 -20.50 6.03 -13.35
C SER A 323 -21.71 5.46 -12.58
N PRO A 324 -22.66 4.79 -13.23
CA PRO A 324 -23.83 4.20 -12.56
C PRO A 324 -23.45 3.30 -11.36
N GLU A 325 -22.36 2.54 -11.49
CA GLU A 325 -21.84 1.65 -10.46
C GLU A 325 -21.24 2.42 -9.27
N GLN A 326 -20.50 3.50 -9.53
CA GLN A 326 -19.93 4.37 -8.50
C GLN A 326 -21.04 5.09 -7.73
N ARG A 327 -22.06 5.58 -8.44
CA ARG A 327 -23.21 6.27 -7.84
C ARG A 327 -24.01 5.34 -6.92
N GLU A 328 -24.23 4.11 -7.34
CA GLU A 328 -24.96 3.11 -6.53
C GLU A 328 -24.14 2.66 -5.33
N SER A 329 -22.83 2.44 -5.49
CA SER A 329 -21.91 2.08 -4.41
C SER A 329 -21.83 3.18 -3.35
N LEU A 330 -21.74 4.46 -3.77
CA LEU A 330 -21.70 5.61 -2.86
C LEU A 330 -23.02 5.75 -2.09
N LYS A 331 -24.17 5.62 -2.75
CA LYS A 331 -25.48 5.64 -2.10
C LYS A 331 -25.60 4.57 -1.02
N LYS A 332 -25.32 3.32 -1.33
CA LYS A 332 -25.36 2.21 -0.37
C LYS A 332 -24.44 2.41 0.84
N ARG A 333 -23.35 3.14 0.64
CA ARG A 333 -22.40 3.43 1.71
C ARG A 333 -22.88 4.57 2.60
N LEU A 334 -23.47 5.62 2.04
CA LEU A 334 -24.06 6.73 2.79
C LEU A 334 -25.26 6.24 3.64
N GLU A 335 -26.13 5.42 3.09
CA GLU A 335 -27.25 4.77 3.82
C GLU A 335 -26.76 3.98 5.04
N LYS A 336 -25.65 3.21 4.91
CA LYS A 336 -25.06 2.49 6.04
C LYS A 336 -24.46 3.38 7.12
N LEU A 337 -24.05 4.61 6.77
CA LEU A 337 -23.52 5.58 7.74
C LEU A 337 -24.65 6.30 8.49
N GLU A 338 -25.79 6.53 7.83
CA GLU A 338 -26.99 7.07 8.47
C GLU A 338 -27.59 6.08 9.46
N ASP A 339 -27.69 4.79 9.11
CA ASP A 339 -28.19 3.73 10.01
C ASP A 339 -27.32 3.54 11.28
N LYS A 340 -26.01 3.79 11.19
CA LYS A 340 -25.10 3.73 12.33
C LYS A 340 -25.10 4.97 13.20
N GLY A 341 -25.46 6.13 12.66
CA GLY A 341 -25.53 7.40 13.39
C GLY A 341 -26.85 7.67 14.12
N GLY A 342 -27.82 6.78 13.99
CA GLY A 342 -29.14 6.88 14.65
C GLY A 342 -29.28 6.20 16.01
N ASN A 343 -28.19 5.65 16.56
CA ASN A 343 -28.19 4.89 17.83
C ASN A 343 -27.31 5.52 18.94
N ASP A 344 -27.07 6.85 18.89
CA ASP A 344 -26.48 7.60 20.01
C ASP A 344 -27.43 8.68 20.51
#